data_88dd4e62bba2aba71665fb239367a029
#
_entry.id   88dd4e62bba2aba71665fb239367a029
#
_cell.length_a   1.000
_cell.length_b   1.000
_cell.length_c   1.000
_cell.angle_alpha   90.00
_cell.angle_beta   90.00
_cell.angle_gamma   90.00
#
_symmetry.space_group_name_H-M   'P 1'
#
loop_
_entity.id
_entity.type
_entity.pdbx_description
1 polymer ?
#
loop_
_entity_poly.entity_id
_entity_poly.type
_entity_poly.pdbx_seq_one_letter_code
_entity_poly.pdbx_strand_id
1 'polypeptide(L)'
;MKKVLIAMGLIFSISLFSSDNSSADWQIKTYSSAAPSFIGDFATVIGGKGETLREGSNGWTCQHGNPRPFPETGWKSAHEAMPVCHDDEGMKWMMALGEGTKPNLSRDSFMWMLHGDVGEDNLVPGVLDKKDTTPGQWIESGPHLMLMPKDPKTLENFTADFSKGEPYVMFPGTDYAHLMIPVEGYYQYQK
;
A
#
# COMPACT_ATOMS: atom_id res chain seq x y z
N MET A 1 -30.85 -31.17 58.49
CA MET A 1 -30.02 -29.97 58.19
C MET A 1 -29.55 -30.10 56.73
N LYS A 2 -30.16 -29.35 55.82
CA LYS A 2 -29.80 -29.34 54.39
C LYS A 2 -28.75 -28.28 54.16
N LYS A 3 -27.53 -28.65 53.70
CA LYS A 3 -26.47 -27.70 53.30
C LYS A 3 -26.73 -27.25 51.88
N VAL A 4 -27.00 -25.93 51.68
CA VAL A 4 -27.09 -25.31 50.39
C VAL A 4 -25.66 -24.89 49.98
N LEU A 5 -25.13 -25.49 48.90
CA LEU A 5 -23.91 -25.05 48.25
C LEU A 5 -24.27 -23.93 47.26
N ILE A 6 -23.81 -22.70 47.54
CA ILE A 6 -23.90 -21.60 46.58
C ILE A 6 -22.62 -21.68 45.71
N ALA A 7 -22.81 -22.07 44.45
CA ALA A 7 -21.76 -21.99 43.44
C ALA A 7 -21.67 -20.55 42.94
N MET A 8 -20.58 -19.89 43.30
CA MET A 8 -20.24 -18.52 42.83
C MET A 8 -19.59 -18.64 41.45
N GLY A 9 -20.35 -18.43 40.40
CA GLY A 9 -19.85 -18.41 39.03
C GLY A 9 -19.04 -17.13 38.77
N LEU A 10 -17.73 -17.28 38.56
CA LEU A 10 -16.89 -16.18 38.03
C LEU A 10 -17.29 -15.92 36.56
N ILE A 11 -17.95 -14.79 36.32
CA ILE A 11 -18.17 -14.30 34.95
C ILE A 11 -16.86 -13.63 34.50
N PHE A 12 -16.10 -14.35 33.66
CA PHE A 12 -14.96 -13.77 32.96
C PHE A 12 -15.49 -12.91 31.83
N SER A 13 -15.51 -11.59 32.01
CA SER A 13 -15.80 -10.65 30.91
C SER A 13 -14.58 -10.63 29.97
N ILE A 14 -14.71 -11.33 28.83
CA ILE A 14 -13.75 -11.20 27.73
C ILE A 14 -14.05 -9.86 27.06
N SER A 15 -13.24 -8.85 27.37
CA SER A 15 -13.22 -7.60 26.60
C SER A 15 -12.66 -7.92 25.22
N LEU A 16 -13.50 -7.98 24.22
CA LEU A 16 -13.09 -7.97 22.81
C LEU A 16 -12.50 -6.57 22.55
N PHE A 17 -11.18 -6.46 22.60
CA PHE A 17 -10.49 -5.28 22.08
C PHE A 17 -10.66 -5.32 20.55
N SER A 18 -11.63 -4.57 20.04
CA SER A 18 -11.65 -4.18 18.63
C SER A 18 -10.38 -3.33 18.41
N SER A 19 -9.49 -3.75 17.53
CA SER A 19 -8.35 -2.93 17.14
C SER A 19 -8.91 -1.66 16.50
N ASP A 20 -8.59 -0.51 17.07
CA ASP A 20 -8.93 0.79 16.47
C ASP A 20 -7.93 1.07 15.35
N ASN A 21 -8.32 0.74 14.13
CA ASN A 21 -7.49 0.90 12.95
C ASN A 21 -7.34 2.38 12.51
N SER A 22 -8.04 3.31 13.17
CA SER A 22 -7.82 4.75 13.04
C SER A 22 -6.73 5.27 13.99
N SER A 23 -6.32 4.46 14.99
CA SER A 23 -5.31 4.86 15.97
C SER A 23 -3.94 5.12 15.35
N ALA A 24 -3.20 6.08 15.94
CA ALA A 24 -1.83 6.38 15.51
C ALA A 24 -0.92 5.14 15.58
N ASP A 25 -1.03 4.32 16.63
CA ASP A 25 -0.22 3.11 16.80
C ASP A 25 -0.46 2.08 15.70
N TRP A 26 -1.73 1.87 15.31
CA TRP A 26 -2.05 0.97 14.21
C TRP A 26 -1.50 1.50 12.89
N GLN A 27 -1.68 2.79 12.60
CA GLN A 27 -1.20 3.43 11.38
C GLN A 27 0.34 3.39 11.30
N ILE A 28 1.04 3.75 12.38
CA ILE A 28 2.51 3.68 12.43
C ILE A 28 2.99 2.27 12.12
N LYS A 29 2.45 1.26 12.82
CA LYS A 29 2.83 -0.14 12.62
C LYS A 29 2.53 -0.61 11.20
N THR A 30 1.34 -0.29 10.70
CA THR A 30 0.86 -0.77 9.39
C THR A 30 1.60 -0.09 8.25
N TYR A 31 1.75 1.24 8.30
CA TYR A 31 2.34 1.95 7.18
C TYR A 31 3.85 1.73 7.11
N SER A 32 4.56 1.69 8.24
CA SER A 32 5.98 1.38 8.23
C SER A 32 6.29 -0.05 7.76
N SER A 33 5.37 -1.00 7.93
CA SER A 33 5.54 -2.37 7.44
C SER A 33 5.32 -2.53 5.91
N ALA A 34 5.07 -1.45 5.19
CA ALA A 34 5.06 -1.45 3.72
C ALA A 34 6.45 -1.67 3.11
N ALA A 35 7.52 -1.49 3.87
CA ALA A 35 8.90 -1.73 3.47
C ALA A 35 9.60 -2.70 4.43
N PRO A 36 10.77 -3.26 4.04
CA PRO A 36 11.62 -4.00 4.98
C PRO A 36 11.95 -3.17 6.23
N SER A 37 12.12 -3.82 7.39
CA SER A 37 12.30 -3.15 8.69
C SER A 37 13.48 -2.17 8.71
N PHE A 38 14.56 -2.46 7.99
CA PHE A 38 15.72 -1.55 7.88
C PHE A 38 15.38 -0.22 7.15
N ILE A 39 14.22 -0.13 6.50
CA ILE A 39 13.64 1.10 5.94
C ILE A 39 12.50 1.58 6.83
N GLY A 40 11.48 0.74 7.02
CA GLY A 40 10.23 1.12 7.65
C GLY A 40 10.39 1.57 9.10
N ASP A 41 11.28 0.94 9.88
CA ASP A 41 11.49 1.29 11.29
C ASP A 41 12.08 2.70 11.48
N PHE A 42 12.75 3.24 10.47
CA PHE A 42 13.41 4.55 10.49
C PHE A 42 12.75 5.60 9.60
N ALA A 43 11.65 5.24 8.92
CA ALA A 43 10.93 6.15 8.03
C ALA A 43 10.04 7.12 8.81
N THR A 44 9.82 8.30 8.25
CA THR A 44 8.70 9.18 8.64
C THR A 44 7.38 8.46 8.35
N VAL A 45 6.40 8.55 9.26
CA VAL A 45 5.07 7.98 9.04
C VAL A 45 4.04 9.10 9.02
N ILE A 46 3.31 9.19 7.92
CA ILE A 46 2.21 10.16 7.73
C ILE A 46 0.88 9.42 7.94
N GLY A 47 0.03 9.99 8.77
CA GLY A 47 -1.29 9.47 9.07
C GLY A 47 -2.30 9.71 7.96
N GLY A 48 -3.47 9.05 8.09
CA GLY A 48 -4.53 9.11 7.09
C GLY A 48 -5.18 10.49 6.88
N LYS A 49 -4.88 11.46 7.78
CA LYS A 49 -5.34 12.85 7.68
C LYS A 49 -4.21 13.80 7.30
N GLY A 50 -3.05 13.27 6.90
CA GLY A 50 -1.87 14.05 6.52
C GLY A 50 -0.98 14.51 7.68
N GLU A 51 -1.27 14.12 8.92
CA GLU A 51 -0.47 14.44 10.08
C GLU A 51 0.79 13.56 10.18
N THR A 52 1.89 14.11 10.70
CA THR A 52 3.09 13.33 11.00
C THR A 52 2.89 12.56 12.30
N LEU A 53 2.77 11.24 12.21
CA LEU A 53 2.62 10.35 13.37
C LEU A 53 3.96 9.94 13.97
N ARG A 54 5.01 9.88 13.17
CA ARG A 54 6.38 9.58 13.58
C ARG A 54 7.36 10.29 12.66
N GLU A 55 8.31 11.02 13.24
CA GLU A 55 9.46 11.56 12.49
C GLU A 55 10.48 10.45 12.21
N GLY A 56 10.99 10.40 11.00
CA GLY A 56 12.01 9.44 10.56
C GLY A 56 13.40 10.06 10.47
N SER A 57 14.39 9.22 10.18
CA SER A 57 15.79 9.63 10.10
C SER A 57 16.52 9.18 8.84
N ASN A 58 15.85 8.42 7.96
CA ASN A 58 16.49 7.78 6.80
C ASN A 58 16.06 8.36 5.44
N GLY A 59 15.26 9.44 5.43
CA GLY A 59 14.78 10.08 4.21
C GLY A 59 13.63 9.35 3.49
N TRP A 60 13.10 8.28 4.10
CA TRP A 60 11.91 7.58 3.61
C TRP A 60 10.67 8.06 4.34
N THR A 61 9.54 8.05 3.64
CA THR A 61 8.20 8.33 4.19
C THR A 61 7.28 7.15 3.89
N CYS A 62 6.54 6.69 4.90
CA CYS A 62 5.54 5.64 4.78
C CYS A 62 4.15 6.20 5.10
N GLN A 63 3.17 5.89 4.26
CA GLN A 63 1.80 6.35 4.40
C GLN A 63 0.83 5.36 3.73
N HIS A 64 -0.49 5.55 3.86
CA HIS A 64 -1.42 4.81 3.01
C HIS A 64 -1.31 5.27 1.55
N GLY A 65 -1.43 4.33 0.62
CA GLY A 65 -1.43 4.58 -0.82
C GLY A 65 -2.82 4.45 -1.46
N ASN A 66 -3.84 4.01 -0.70
CA ASN A 66 -5.18 3.86 -1.24
C ASN A 66 -5.74 5.23 -1.67
N PRO A 67 -6.07 5.43 -2.97
CA PRO A 67 -6.55 6.70 -3.49
C PRO A 67 -7.99 7.04 -3.07
N ARG A 68 -8.69 6.12 -2.42
CA ARG A 68 -10.04 6.36 -1.91
C ARG A 68 -9.99 7.21 -0.63
N PRO A 69 -11.10 7.94 -0.28
CA PRO A 69 -11.16 8.73 0.95
C PRO A 69 -10.83 7.90 2.19
N PHE A 70 -10.00 8.46 3.08
CA PHE A 70 -9.66 7.81 4.35
C PHE A 70 -10.93 7.59 5.19
N PRO A 71 -11.23 6.34 5.61
CA PRO A 71 -12.44 6.04 6.38
C PRO A 71 -12.35 6.62 7.80
N GLU A 72 -13.46 7.09 8.36
CA GLU A 72 -13.51 7.61 9.74
C GLU A 72 -13.05 6.57 10.79
N THR A 73 -13.32 5.29 10.53
CA THR A 73 -12.94 4.16 11.40
C THR A 73 -11.55 3.58 11.05
N GLY A 74 -10.80 4.23 10.15
CA GLY A 74 -9.56 3.68 9.59
C GLY A 74 -9.82 2.56 8.57
N TRP A 75 -8.75 2.11 7.92
CA TRP A 75 -8.78 1.00 6.96
C TRP A 75 -9.01 -0.33 7.69
N LYS A 76 -9.75 -1.26 7.10
CA LYS A 76 -10.06 -2.57 7.72
C LYS A 76 -8.83 -3.48 7.85
N SER A 77 -7.84 -3.29 6.98
CA SER A 77 -6.61 -4.09 6.96
C SER A 77 -5.43 -3.31 6.35
N ALA A 78 -4.21 -3.82 6.53
CA ALA A 78 -3.04 -3.29 5.85
C ALA A 78 -3.18 -3.37 4.32
N HIS A 79 -3.71 -4.47 3.79
CA HIS A 79 -3.95 -4.61 2.35
C HIS A 79 -4.92 -3.54 1.83
N GLU A 80 -6.03 -3.26 2.53
CA GLU A 80 -6.97 -2.20 2.14
C GLU A 80 -6.34 -0.80 2.24
N ALA A 81 -5.48 -0.56 3.23
CA ALA A 81 -4.75 0.70 3.35
C ALA A 81 -3.76 0.93 2.19
N MET A 82 -3.32 -0.15 1.52
CA MET A 82 -2.31 -0.09 0.45
C MET A 82 -1.06 0.71 0.87
N PRO A 83 -0.45 0.43 2.04
CA PRO A 83 0.60 1.29 2.53
C PRO A 83 1.82 1.24 1.61
N VAL A 84 2.44 2.40 1.42
CA VAL A 84 3.59 2.61 0.57
C VAL A 84 4.68 3.33 1.34
N CYS A 85 5.94 2.88 1.20
CA CYS A 85 7.11 3.63 1.63
C CYS A 85 7.87 4.12 0.40
N HIS A 86 8.17 5.41 0.34
CA HIS A 86 8.79 6.09 -0.80
C HIS A 86 9.84 7.11 -0.32
N ASP A 87 10.70 7.55 -1.23
CA ASP A 87 11.55 8.72 -1.05
C ASP A 87 10.87 10.02 -1.53
N ASP A 88 11.59 11.13 -1.56
CA ASP A 88 11.08 12.44 -2.00
C ASP A 88 10.67 12.49 -3.48
N GLU A 89 11.37 11.78 -4.37
CA GLU A 89 11.01 11.68 -5.79
C GLU A 89 9.76 10.80 -5.97
N GLY A 90 9.63 9.73 -5.19
CA GLY A 90 8.43 8.91 -5.16
C GLY A 90 7.19 9.68 -4.75
N MET A 91 7.31 10.59 -3.76
CA MET A 91 6.21 11.49 -3.40
C MET A 91 5.79 12.37 -4.58
N LYS A 92 6.74 12.94 -5.33
CA LYS A 92 6.44 13.77 -6.51
C LYS A 92 5.67 12.96 -7.58
N TRP A 93 6.08 11.69 -7.77
CA TRP A 93 5.39 10.81 -8.70
C TRP A 93 3.94 10.53 -8.27
N MET A 94 3.72 10.18 -7.00
CA MET A 94 2.39 9.92 -6.45
C MET A 94 1.48 11.15 -6.55
N MET A 95 2.00 12.33 -6.20
CA MET A 95 1.25 13.59 -6.31
C MET A 95 0.85 13.86 -7.77
N ALA A 96 1.79 13.73 -8.70
CA ALA A 96 1.52 13.94 -10.12
C ALA A 96 0.45 12.98 -10.65
N LEU A 97 0.48 11.69 -10.25
CA LEU A 97 -0.56 10.72 -10.59
C LEU A 97 -1.93 11.14 -10.04
N GLY A 98 -1.98 11.54 -8.76
CA GLY A 98 -3.23 11.98 -8.12
C GLY A 98 -3.82 13.26 -8.73
N GLU A 99 -2.98 14.16 -9.23
CA GLU A 99 -3.36 15.42 -9.87
C GLU A 99 -3.60 15.29 -11.39
N GLY A 100 -3.27 14.15 -11.99
CA GLY A 100 -3.32 13.94 -13.44
C GLY A 100 -2.29 14.78 -14.20
N THR A 101 -1.16 15.13 -13.56
CA THR A 101 -0.08 15.93 -14.15
C THR A 101 1.13 15.04 -14.45
N LYS A 102 2.00 15.49 -15.36
CA LYS A 102 3.22 14.75 -15.68
C LYS A 102 4.20 14.78 -14.51
N PRO A 103 4.72 13.61 -14.03
CA PRO A 103 5.77 13.56 -13.03
C PRO A 103 7.05 14.29 -13.50
N ASN A 104 7.64 15.11 -12.62
CA ASN A 104 8.90 15.80 -12.88
C ASN A 104 9.95 15.35 -11.86
N LEU A 105 10.59 14.22 -12.16
CA LEU A 105 11.58 13.60 -11.29
C LEU A 105 13.00 14.08 -11.63
N SER A 106 13.82 14.30 -10.62
CA SER A 106 15.25 14.61 -10.82
C SER A 106 16.11 13.35 -11.05
N ARG A 107 15.66 12.22 -10.55
CA ARG A 107 16.26 10.87 -10.63
C ARG A 107 15.20 9.78 -10.61
N ASP A 108 15.60 8.54 -10.87
CA ASP A 108 14.76 7.38 -10.61
C ASP A 108 14.45 7.26 -9.11
N SER A 109 13.29 6.71 -8.79
CA SER A 109 12.81 6.48 -7.43
C SER A 109 12.36 5.05 -7.23
N PHE A 110 12.35 4.60 -5.98
CA PHE A 110 11.81 3.30 -5.59
C PHE A 110 10.71 3.46 -4.56
N MET A 111 9.70 2.59 -4.63
CA MET A 111 8.64 2.51 -3.63
C MET A 111 8.38 1.06 -3.23
N TRP A 112 8.14 0.84 -1.94
CA TRP A 112 7.79 -0.47 -1.40
C TRP A 112 6.31 -0.53 -1.06
N MET A 113 5.65 -1.63 -1.47
CA MET A 113 4.27 -1.96 -1.10
C MET A 113 4.15 -3.44 -0.69
N LEU A 114 4.70 -3.80 0.50
CA LEU A 114 4.71 -5.19 0.95
C LEU A 114 3.33 -5.74 1.38
N HIS A 115 2.30 -4.89 1.41
CA HIS A 115 0.92 -5.32 1.62
C HIS A 115 0.11 -5.33 0.31
N GLY A 116 0.73 -4.96 -0.81
CA GLY A 116 0.07 -4.90 -2.11
C GLY A 116 -1.02 -3.84 -2.21
N ASP A 117 -1.88 -3.98 -3.22
CA ASP A 117 -3.03 -3.12 -3.46
C ASP A 117 -4.33 -3.92 -3.70
N VAL A 118 -5.48 -3.25 -3.55
CA VAL A 118 -6.82 -3.85 -3.68
C VAL A 118 -7.32 -3.88 -5.12
N GLY A 119 -6.46 -3.59 -6.06
CA GLY A 119 -6.68 -3.74 -7.48
C GLY A 119 -6.88 -2.45 -8.25
N GLU A 120 -6.35 -2.48 -9.47
CA GLU A 120 -6.46 -1.44 -10.49
C GLU A 120 -6.27 -2.03 -11.89
N ASP A 121 -6.51 -1.22 -12.92
CA ASP A 121 -6.23 -1.59 -14.32
C ASP A 121 -4.73 -1.48 -14.59
N ASN A 122 -4.11 -2.52 -15.13
CA ASN A 122 -2.68 -2.53 -15.44
C ASN A 122 -2.28 -1.55 -16.55
N LEU A 123 -3.21 -1.17 -17.44
CA LEU A 123 -2.91 -0.33 -18.59
C LEU A 123 -3.35 1.12 -18.41
N VAL A 124 -4.42 1.37 -17.64
CA VAL A 124 -5.08 2.68 -17.57
C VAL A 124 -5.01 3.24 -16.17
N PRO A 125 -4.21 4.30 -15.92
CA PRO A 125 -4.12 4.93 -14.61
C PRO A 125 -5.49 5.41 -14.10
N GLY A 126 -5.76 5.22 -12.80
CA GLY A 126 -6.96 5.73 -12.14
C GLY A 126 -8.23 4.91 -12.34
N VAL A 127 -8.17 3.77 -13.04
CA VAL A 127 -9.29 2.81 -13.11
C VAL A 127 -9.23 1.91 -11.89
N LEU A 128 -10.04 2.23 -10.89
CA LEU A 128 -10.05 1.62 -9.54
C LEU A 128 -11.27 0.71 -9.29
N ASP A 129 -12.04 0.40 -10.31
CA ASP A 129 -13.19 -0.51 -10.23
C ASP A 129 -13.05 -1.60 -11.30
N LYS A 130 -13.11 -2.86 -10.88
CA LYS A 130 -12.94 -4.03 -11.74
C LYS A 130 -13.92 -4.07 -12.92
N LYS A 131 -15.13 -3.50 -12.75
CA LYS A 131 -16.14 -3.45 -13.83
C LYS A 131 -15.75 -2.51 -14.98
N ASP A 132 -14.91 -1.50 -14.70
CA ASP A 132 -14.50 -0.46 -15.65
C ASP A 132 -13.13 -0.77 -16.28
N THR A 133 -12.50 -1.89 -15.85
CA THR A 133 -11.14 -2.25 -16.30
C THR A 133 -11.12 -2.77 -17.74
N THR A 134 -10.00 -2.60 -18.40
CA THR A 134 -9.69 -3.26 -19.67
C THR A 134 -9.78 -4.78 -19.50
N PRO A 135 -10.45 -5.53 -20.38
CA PRO A 135 -10.61 -6.97 -20.24
C PRO A 135 -9.28 -7.69 -20.04
N GLY A 136 -9.16 -8.44 -18.93
CA GLY A 136 -7.95 -9.18 -18.56
C GLY A 136 -6.82 -8.35 -17.93
N GLN A 137 -7.05 -7.05 -17.65
CA GLN A 137 -6.02 -6.16 -17.14
C GLN A 137 -6.20 -5.78 -15.66
N TRP A 138 -7.21 -6.31 -14.98
CA TRP A 138 -7.35 -6.14 -13.54
C TRP A 138 -6.30 -6.92 -12.78
N ILE A 139 -5.57 -6.22 -11.91
CA ILE A 139 -4.60 -6.84 -11.01
C ILE A 139 -4.83 -6.41 -9.57
N GLU A 140 -4.92 -7.37 -8.66
CA GLU A 140 -4.86 -7.19 -7.22
C GLU A 140 -3.45 -7.63 -6.79
N SER A 141 -2.48 -6.71 -6.84
CA SER A 141 -1.08 -7.05 -6.59
C SER A 141 -0.83 -7.37 -5.12
N GLY A 142 0.00 -8.38 -4.88
CA GLY A 142 0.56 -8.68 -3.57
C GLY A 142 1.84 -7.88 -3.30
N PRO A 143 2.71 -8.36 -2.39
CA PRO A 143 3.95 -7.68 -2.04
C PRO A 143 4.84 -7.39 -3.25
N HIS A 144 5.32 -6.15 -3.38
CA HIS A 144 6.19 -5.74 -4.48
C HIS A 144 7.06 -4.52 -4.15
N LEU A 145 8.10 -4.35 -4.97
CA LEU A 145 8.88 -3.13 -5.11
C LEU A 145 8.53 -2.49 -6.45
N MET A 146 8.51 -1.18 -6.51
CA MET A 146 8.31 -0.42 -7.76
C MET A 146 9.52 0.45 -8.06
N LEU A 147 9.86 0.58 -9.34
CA LEU A 147 10.80 1.58 -9.86
C LEU A 147 10.00 2.61 -10.67
N MET A 148 10.02 3.86 -10.22
CA MET A 148 9.50 5.03 -10.93
C MET A 148 10.65 5.68 -11.68
N PRO A 149 10.77 5.48 -12.99
CA PRO A 149 11.89 6.03 -13.75
C PRO A 149 11.70 7.54 -13.95
N LYS A 150 12.79 8.28 -13.95
CA LYS A 150 12.82 9.69 -14.37
C LYS A 150 12.34 9.85 -15.82
N ASP A 151 12.73 8.93 -16.69
CA ASP A 151 12.26 8.85 -18.07
C ASP A 151 11.52 7.52 -18.29
N PRO A 152 10.17 7.54 -18.38
CA PRO A 152 9.37 6.34 -18.60
C PRO A 152 9.74 5.53 -19.85
N LYS A 153 10.37 6.15 -20.86
CA LYS A 153 10.81 5.47 -22.08
C LYS A 153 11.88 4.41 -21.81
N THR A 154 12.61 4.50 -20.71
CA THR A 154 13.59 3.47 -20.33
C THR A 154 12.96 2.11 -20.07
N LEU A 155 11.63 2.06 -19.88
CA LEU A 155 10.87 0.83 -19.64
C LEU A 155 10.25 0.22 -20.90
N GLU A 156 10.40 0.80 -22.09
CA GLU A 156 9.73 0.37 -23.33
C GLU A 156 10.05 -1.09 -23.74
N ASN A 157 11.17 -1.64 -23.27
CA ASN A 157 11.58 -3.02 -23.57
C ASN A 157 11.12 -4.05 -22.54
N PHE A 158 10.47 -3.63 -21.46
CA PHE A 158 9.88 -4.55 -20.48
C PHE A 158 8.49 -4.99 -20.90
N THR A 159 8.11 -6.20 -20.52
CA THR A 159 6.75 -6.71 -20.75
C THR A 159 5.73 -5.94 -19.89
N ALA A 160 4.47 -5.86 -20.35
CA ALA A 160 3.33 -5.46 -19.53
C ALA A 160 2.52 -6.68 -19.03
N ASP A 161 2.99 -7.90 -19.29
CA ASP A 161 2.33 -9.14 -18.89
C ASP A 161 2.66 -9.50 -17.44
N PHE A 162 1.77 -9.14 -16.52
CA PHE A 162 1.92 -9.39 -15.08
C PHE A 162 1.73 -10.87 -14.69
N SER A 163 1.35 -11.76 -15.62
CA SER A 163 1.04 -13.16 -15.30
C SER A 163 2.27 -14.06 -15.19
N LYS A 164 3.45 -13.60 -15.61
CA LYS A 164 4.65 -14.43 -15.75
C LYS A 164 5.57 -14.47 -14.54
N GLY A 165 5.34 -13.63 -13.53
CA GLY A 165 6.18 -13.56 -12.32
C GLY A 165 7.51 -12.84 -12.50
N GLU A 166 7.80 -12.32 -13.70
CA GLU A 166 8.95 -11.43 -13.96
C GLU A 166 8.57 -9.96 -13.70
N PRO A 167 9.54 -9.05 -13.54
CA PRO A 167 9.26 -7.62 -13.51
C PRO A 167 8.52 -7.17 -14.78
N TYR A 168 7.47 -6.37 -14.62
CA TYR A 168 6.63 -5.91 -15.72
C TYR A 168 6.28 -4.42 -15.58
N VAL A 169 5.89 -3.79 -16.68
CA VAL A 169 5.50 -2.38 -16.70
C VAL A 169 4.01 -2.24 -16.46
N MET A 170 3.65 -1.46 -15.45
CA MET A 170 2.31 -0.95 -15.23
C MET A 170 2.16 0.41 -15.89
N PHE A 171 0.99 0.71 -16.46
CA PHE A 171 0.68 1.91 -17.25
C PHE A 171 1.60 2.15 -18.46
N PRO A 172 1.90 1.12 -19.26
CA PRO A 172 2.84 1.23 -20.38
C PRO A 172 2.45 2.33 -21.35
N GLY A 173 3.45 3.08 -21.84
CA GLY A 173 3.24 4.16 -22.82
C GLY A 173 2.64 5.45 -22.23
N THR A 174 2.43 5.55 -20.93
CA THR A 174 1.99 6.76 -20.24
C THR A 174 3.15 7.47 -19.53
N ASP A 175 2.93 8.71 -19.10
CA ASP A 175 3.89 9.43 -18.23
C ASP A 175 4.03 8.77 -16.84
N TYR A 176 3.13 7.85 -16.48
CA TYR A 176 3.09 7.14 -15.20
C TYR A 176 3.63 5.71 -15.30
N ALA A 177 4.20 5.32 -16.45
CA ALA A 177 4.78 3.99 -16.60
C ALA A 177 5.85 3.74 -15.53
N HIS A 178 5.73 2.64 -14.80
CA HIS A 178 6.65 2.22 -13.76
C HIS A 178 6.85 0.71 -13.79
N LEU A 179 7.99 0.24 -13.25
CA LEU A 179 8.32 -1.17 -13.24
C LEU A 179 7.84 -1.79 -11.93
N MET A 180 6.96 -2.75 -12.03
CA MET A 180 6.53 -3.62 -10.93
C MET A 180 7.54 -4.75 -10.78
N ILE A 181 8.05 -4.96 -9.58
CA ILE A 181 9.01 -6.02 -9.24
C ILE A 181 8.36 -6.91 -8.18
N PRO A 182 7.72 -8.02 -8.60
CA PRO A 182 7.09 -8.98 -7.70
C PRO A 182 8.08 -9.54 -6.67
N VAL A 183 7.62 -9.68 -5.41
CA VAL A 183 8.35 -10.43 -4.39
C VAL A 183 7.49 -11.59 -3.88
N GLU A 184 7.99 -12.37 -2.92
CA GLU A 184 7.27 -13.54 -2.39
C GLU A 184 5.84 -13.17 -1.96
N GLY A 185 4.85 -13.99 -2.40
CA GLY A 185 3.43 -13.76 -2.12
C GLY A 185 2.72 -12.82 -3.11
N TYR A 186 3.36 -12.41 -4.21
CA TYR A 186 2.81 -11.43 -5.15
C TYR A 186 1.40 -11.77 -5.66
N TYR A 187 1.12 -13.05 -5.95
CA TYR A 187 -0.18 -13.50 -6.48
C TYR A 187 -1.18 -13.92 -5.41
N GLN A 188 -0.92 -13.69 -4.12
CA GLN A 188 -1.78 -14.18 -3.03
C GLN A 188 -3.21 -13.61 -3.08
N TYR A 189 -3.43 -12.46 -3.70
CA TYR A 189 -4.73 -11.80 -3.83
C TYR A 189 -5.39 -12.01 -5.21
N GLN A 190 -4.65 -12.48 -6.20
CA GLN A 190 -5.20 -12.79 -7.53
C GLN A 190 -6.14 -14.00 -7.45
N LYS A 191 -7.37 -13.83 -7.96
CA LYS A 191 -8.42 -14.87 -7.98
C LYS A 191 -8.87 -15.14 -9.40
#